data_cebbab56e82581d54287d6214ebd3114
#
_entry.id   cebbab56e82581d54287d6214ebd3114
#
_cell.length_a   1.000
_cell.length_b   1.000
_cell.length_c   1.000
_cell.angle_alpha   90.00
_cell.angle_beta   90.00
_cell.angle_gamma   90.00
#
_symmetry.space_group_name_H-M   'P 1'
#
loop_
_entity.id
_entity.type
_entity.pdbx_description
1 polymer ?
#
loop_
_entity_poly.entity_id
_entity_poly.type
_entity_poly.pdbx_seq_one_letter_code
_entity_poly.pdbx_strand_id
1 'polypeptide(L)'
;MRCPFCAHDDSQVKDSRPTEDNTAIRRRRQCDSCGGRFTTFERVQLREVTVVKSGGQREPFDRSKVEQSVALACRKRAIVQERLDQLVSGIQRQVETAGESEIPSARIGSMVMEGLRQLDSVAYIRFASVYRDFSEARDFEEFASSVRDVAAD
;
A
#
# COMPACT_ATOMS: atom_id res chain seq x y z
N MET A 1 16.94 13.93 11.59
CA MET A 1 15.56 13.93 10.99
C MET A 1 14.67 14.84 11.82
N ARG A 2 13.95 15.70 11.15
CA ARG A 2 13.11 16.72 11.78
C ARG A 2 11.95 16.12 12.56
N CYS A 3 11.70 16.64 13.75
CA CYS A 3 10.59 16.18 14.60
C CYS A 3 9.23 16.57 14.01
N PRO A 4 8.29 15.63 13.89
CA PRO A 4 6.95 15.92 13.35
C PRO A 4 6.06 16.70 14.35
N PHE A 5 6.45 16.77 15.63
CA PHE A 5 5.66 17.43 16.67
C PHE A 5 6.07 18.89 16.91
N CYS A 6 7.37 19.17 17.04
CA CYS A 6 7.88 20.50 17.36
C CYS A 6 8.73 21.13 16.27
N ALA A 7 8.95 20.43 15.17
CA ALA A 7 9.79 20.86 14.05
C ALA A 7 11.28 21.08 14.36
N HIS A 8 11.78 20.62 15.52
CA HIS A 8 13.21 20.62 15.82
C HIS A 8 13.98 19.81 14.78
N ASP A 9 15.14 20.29 14.35
CA ASP A 9 15.85 19.77 13.18
C ASP A 9 16.47 18.39 13.40
N ASP A 10 16.68 17.97 14.64
CA ASP A 10 17.34 16.71 14.95
C ASP A 10 16.55 15.79 15.89
N SER A 11 16.83 14.49 15.79
CA SER A 11 16.24 13.43 16.61
C SER A 11 17.22 12.27 16.74
N GLN A 12 17.17 11.57 17.86
CA GLN A 12 18.02 10.40 18.12
C GLN A 12 17.30 9.12 17.76
N VAL A 13 18.02 8.18 17.15
CA VAL A 13 17.55 6.81 16.95
C VAL A 13 17.76 6.02 18.23
N LYS A 14 16.71 5.49 18.81
CA LYS A 14 16.75 4.67 20.04
C LYS A 14 16.77 3.17 19.76
N ASP A 15 16.17 2.74 18.68
CA ASP A 15 16.11 1.34 18.27
C ASP A 15 15.99 1.24 16.74
N SER A 16 16.63 0.22 16.17
CA SER A 16 16.56 -0.07 14.72
C SER A 16 16.40 -1.56 14.54
N ARG A 17 15.38 -1.96 13.76
CA ARG A 17 15.11 -3.36 13.45
C ARG A 17 14.70 -3.51 11.99
N PRO A 18 15.11 -4.58 11.31
CA PRO A 18 14.57 -4.91 10.01
C PRO A 18 13.08 -5.25 10.14
N THR A 19 12.33 -5.04 9.06
CA THR A 19 10.99 -5.59 8.90
C THR A 19 11.05 -7.11 8.74
N GLU A 20 9.93 -7.83 8.95
CA GLU A 20 9.90 -9.29 8.86
C GLU A 20 10.37 -9.83 7.50
N ASP A 21 10.10 -9.10 6.43
CA ASP A 21 10.51 -9.44 5.07
C ASP A 21 11.91 -8.90 4.69
N ASN A 22 12.62 -8.27 5.62
CA ASN A 22 13.93 -7.64 5.42
C ASN A 22 13.99 -6.57 4.30
N THR A 23 12.84 -6.03 3.87
CA THR A 23 12.81 -5.02 2.80
C THR A 23 12.95 -3.59 3.29
N ALA A 24 12.82 -3.37 4.59
CA ALA A 24 12.91 -2.06 5.22
C ALA A 24 13.56 -2.13 6.60
N ILE A 25 14.04 -0.99 7.08
CA ILE A 25 14.52 -0.81 8.45
C ILE A 25 13.54 0.10 9.17
N ARG A 26 12.97 -0.40 10.25
CA ARG A 26 12.14 0.36 11.17
C ARG A 26 13.01 0.99 12.25
N ARG A 27 12.92 2.32 12.42
CA ARG A 27 13.66 3.06 13.44
C ARG A 27 12.70 3.75 14.40
N ARG A 28 12.90 3.56 15.70
CA ARG A 28 12.25 4.36 16.74
C ARG A 28 13.12 5.54 17.07
N ARG A 29 12.56 6.74 16.94
CA ARG A 29 13.25 7.99 17.18
C ARG A 29 12.65 8.75 18.34
N GLN A 30 13.47 9.59 18.97
CA GLN A 30 13.06 10.53 20.01
C GLN A 30 13.64 11.91 19.69
N CYS A 31 12.79 12.93 19.77
CA CYS A 31 13.22 14.31 19.61
C CYS A 31 14.02 14.78 20.82
N ASP A 32 15.15 15.44 20.58
CA ASP A 32 16.00 15.97 21.66
C ASP A 32 15.39 17.21 22.33
N SER A 33 14.50 17.93 21.63
CA SER A 33 13.84 19.14 22.13
C SER A 33 12.55 18.84 22.93
N CYS A 34 11.56 18.20 22.29
CA CYS A 34 10.25 17.98 22.94
C CYS A 34 10.10 16.57 23.56
N GLY A 35 11.05 15.67 23.38
CA GLY A 35 10.97 14.29 23.85
C GLY A 35 9.96 13.42 23.10
N GLY A 36 9.29 13.95 22.09
CA GLY A 36 8.31 13.22 21.28
C GLY A 36 8.92 12.01 20.60
N ARG A 37 8.21 10.88 20.65
CA ARG A 37 8.63 9.63 20.04
C ARG A 37 7.88 9.41 18.75
N PHE A 38 8.60 8.97 17.72
CA PHE A 38 8.02 8.65 16.42
C PHE A 38 8.81 7.54 15.74
N THR A 39 8.16 6.88 14.79
CA THR A 39 8.73 5.76 14.03
C THR A 39 8.97 6.19 12.59
N THR A 40 10.12 5.82 12.05
CA THR A 40 10.48 6.02 10.65
C THR A 40 10.84 4.69 10.01
N PHE A 41 10.70 4.64 8.68
CA PHE A 41 11.10 3.49 7.87
C PHE A 41 12.08 3.93 6.80
N GLU A 42 13.17 3.17 6.66
CA GLU A 42 14.10 3.30 5.56
C GLU A 42 13.86 2.16 4.58
N ARG A 43 13.60 2.51 3.32
CA ARG A 43 13.35 1.55 2.25
C ARG A 43 14.25 1.84 1.06
N VAL A 44 14.61 0.78 0.33
CA VAL A 44 15.32 0.93 -0.93
C VAL A 44 14.35 1.47 -1.99
N GLN A 45 14.75 2.51 -2.68
CA GLN A 45 14.09 3.01 -3.88
C GLN A 45 15.00 2.73 -5.08
N LEU A 46 14.59 1.78 -5.93
CA LEU A 46 15.40 1.36 -7.06
C LEU A 46 15.30 2.32 -8.25
N ARG A 47 14.13 2.91 -8.45
CA ARG A 47 13.83 3.73 -9.63
C ARG A 47 12.61 4.62 -9.34
N GLU A 48 12.63 5.81 -9.92
CA GLU A 48 11.42 6.62 -10.01
C GLU A 48 10.56 6.13 -11.18
N VAL A 49 9.28 5.85 -10.91
CA VAL A 49 8.31 5.43 -11.90
C VAL A 49 7.17 6.44 -11.95
N THR A 50 6.77 6.82 -13.15
CA THR A 50 5.64 7.70 -13.39
C THR A 50 4.37 6.87 -13.59
N VAL A 51 3.30 7.22 -12.87
CA VAL A 51 1.98 6.62 -13.06
C VAL A 51 1.19 7.44 -14.07
N VAL A 52 0.68 6.77 -15.09
CA VAL A 52 -0.20 7.36 -16.10
C VAL A 52 -1.64 7.05 -15.73
N LYS A 53 -2.42 8.09 -15.41
CA LYS A 53 -3.85 7.99 -15.09
C LYS A 53 -4.70 7.70 -16.32
N SER A 54 -5.92 7.20 -16.13
CA SER A 54 -6.88 6.94 -17.22
C SER A 54 -7.19 8.16 -18.10
N GLY A 55 -7.12 9.36 -17.54
CA GLY A 55 -7.27 10.62 -18.28
C GLY A 55 -5.98 11.14 -18.94
N GLY A 56 -4.89 10.36 -18.94
CA GLY A 56 -3.59 10.77 -19.50
C GLY A 56 -2.73 11.62 -18.56
N GLN A 57 -3.22 11.97 -17.39
CA GLN A 57 -2.45 12.69 -16.38
C GLN A 57 -1.29 11.83 -15.86
N ARG A 58 -0.16 12.45 -15.56
CA ARG A 58 1.05 11.81 -15.08
C ARG A 58 1.42 12.30 -13.69
N GLU A 59 1.74 11.37 -12.80
CA GLU A 59 2.23 11.65 -11.46
C GLU A 59 3.28 10.63 -11.05
N PRO A 60 4.21 10.98 -10.13
CA PRO A 60 5.14 9.99 -9.59
C PRO A 60 4.38 8.87 -8.86
N PHE A 61 4.90 7.65 -8.90
CA PHE A 61 4.41 6.56 -8.06
C PHE A 61 4.53 6.96 -6.58
N ASP A 62 3.44 6.90 -5.86
CA ASP A 62 3.35 7.24 -4.45
C ASP A 62 2.85 6.03 -3.65
N ARG A 63 3.77 5.42 -2.88
CA ARG A 63 3.47 4.31 -1.99
C ARG A 63 2.31 4.62 -1.05
N SER A 64 2.26 5.83 -0.50
CA SER A 64 1.21 6.25 0.44
C SER A 64 -0.19 6.15 -0.14
N LYS A 65 -0.36 6.42 -1.42
CA LYS A 65 -1.65 6.28 -2.11
C LYS A 65 -2.10 4.83 -2.17
N VAL A 66 -1.18 3.91 -2.43
CA VAL A 66 -1.46 2.46 -2.41
C VAL A 66 -1.80 2.00 -1.00
N GLU A 67 -1.02 2.42 0.00
CA GLU A 67 -1.29 2.12 1.42
C GLU A 67 -2.69 2.57 1.85
N GLN A 68 -3.07 3.80 1.52
CA GLN A 68 -4.39 4.35 1.87
C GLN A 68 -5.52 3.57 1.19
N SER A 69 -5.38 3.22 -0.08
CA SER A 69 -6.38 2.45 -0.82
C SER A 69 -6.56 1.04 -0.25
N VAL A 70 -5.46 0.36 0.07
CA VAL A 70 -5.47 -0.96 0.70
C VAL A 70 -6.06 -0.89 2.11
N ALA A 71 -5.65 0.08 2.93
CA ALA A 71 -6.15 0.27 4.28
C ALA A 71 -7.66 0.54 4.30
N LEU A 72 -8.16 1.34 3.36
CA LEU A 72 -9.59 1.62 3.23
C LEU A 72 -10.38 0.36 2.90
N ALA A 73 -9.91 -0.45 1.96
CA ALA A 73 -10.54 -1.71 1.60
C ALA A 73 -10.54 -2.72 2.76
N CYS A 74 -9.49 -2.74 3.56
CA CYS A 74 -9.30 -3.65 4.70
C CYS A 74 -9.90 -3.13 6.01
N ARG A 75 -10.55 -1.99 6.01
CA ARG A 75 -11.12 -1.37 7.22
C ARG A 75 -12.09 -2.31 7.93
N LYS A 76 -11.90 -2.46 9.25
CA LYS A 76 -12.67 -3.37 10.11
C LYS A 76 -12.56 -4.86 9.71
N ARG A 77 -11.48 -5.24 9.06
CA ARG A 77 -11.13 -6.64 8.85
C ARG A 77 -10.03 -7.06 9.82
N ALA A 78 -10.06 -8.32 10.22
CA ALA A 78 -9.07 -8.91 11.14
C ALA A 78 -7.76 -9.26 10.39
N ILE A 79 -7.12 -8.24 9.82
CA ILE A 79 -5.88 -8.37 9.07
C ILE A 79 -4.78 -7.64 9.85
N VAL A 80 -3.70 -8.33 10.17
CA VAL A 80 -2.56 -7.73 10.87
C VAL A 80 -1.83 -6.74 9.97
N GLN A 81 -1.33 -5.65 10.53
CA GLN A 81 -0.69 -4.56 9.79
C GLN A 81 0.49 -5.04 8.95
N GLU A 82 1.26 -6.00 9.44
CA GLU A 82 2.40 -6.59 8.73
C GLU A 82 2.01 -7.20 7.37
N ARG A 83 0.83 -7.81 7.29
CA ARG A 83 0.32 -8.37 6.03
C ARG A 83 -0.02 -7.29 5.01
N LEU A 84 -0.57 -6.17 5.46
CA LEU A 84 -0.83 -5.00 4.62
C LEU A 84 0.47 -4.37 4.13
N ASP A 85 1.45 -4.22 5.02
CA ASP A 85 2.76 -3.67 4.68
C ASP A 85 3.50 -4.56 3.67
N GLN A 86 3.43 -5.87 3.82
CA GLN A 86 4.00 -6.84 2.88
C GLN A 86 3.34 -6.74 1.50
N LEU A 87 2.01 -6.60 1.45
CA LEU A 87 1.28 -6.42 0.20
C LEU A 87 1.73 -5.15 -0.52
N VAL A 88 1.75 -4.03 0.17
CA VAL A 88 2.14 -2.73 -0.41
C VAL A 88 3.61 -2.74 -0.84
N SER A 89 4.50 -3.31 -0.04
CA SER A 89 5.92 -3.46 -0.38
C SER A 89 6.13 -4.36 -1.60
N GLY A 90 5.34 -5.41 -1.72
CA GLY A 90 5.36 -6.30 -2.89
C GLY A 90 4.94 -5.57 -4.16
N ILE A 91 3.89 -4.76 -4.10
CA ILE A 91 3.42 -3.93 -5.22
C ILE A 91 4.50 -2.91 -5.62
N GLN A 92 5.05 -2.18 -4.66
CA GLN A 92 6.12 -1.22 -4.91
C GLN A 92 7.31 -1.88 -5.61
N ARG A 93 7.74 -3.04 -5.15
CA ARG A 93 8.83 -3.80 -5.75
C ARG A 93 8.51 -4.20 -7.19
N GLN A 94 7.31 -4.69 -7.46
CA GLN A 94 6.90 -5.03 -8.83
C GLN A 94 6.93 -3.81 -9.75
N VAL A 95 6.46 -2.65 -9.28
CA VAL A 95 6.50 -1.39 -10.04
C VAL A 95 7.93 -0.97 -10.32
N GLU A 96 8.79 -0.97 -9.32
CA GLU A 96 10.18 -0.52 -9.44
C GLU A 96 11.08 -1.46 -10.24
N THR A 97 10.79 -2.76 -10.26
CA THR A 97 11.58 -3.78 -10.96
C THR A 97 11.07 -4.13 -12.35
N ALA A 98 9.90 -3.62 -12.75
CA ALA A 98 9.31 -3.91 -14.07
C ALA A 98 10.14 -3.39 -15.26
N GLY A 99 11.14 -2.55 -15.02
CA GLY A 99 12.02 -2.03 -16.07
C GLY A 99 11.42 -0.89 -16.90
N GLU A 100 10.17 -0.53 -16.66
CA GLU A 100 9.45 0.53 -17.33
C GLU A 100 9.55 1.85 -16.56
N SER A 101 9.70 2.99 -17.25
CA SER A 101 9.71 4.31 -16.63
C SER A 101 8.30 4.84 -16.35
N GLU A 102 7.30 4.30 -17.02
CA GLU A 102 5.88 4.65 -16.89
C GLU A 102 5.04 3.38 -16.69
N ILE A 103 4.01 3.48 -15.84
CA ILE A 103 3.07 2.40 -15.59
C ILE A 103 1.64 2.94 -15.60
N PRO A 104 0.68 2.29 -16.29
CA PRO A 104 -0.73 2.67 -16.20
C PRO A 104 -1.26 2.46 -14.78
N SER A 105 -2.09 3.37 -14.27
CA SER A 105 -2.75 3.23 -12.97
C SER A 105 -3.62 1.96 -12.91
N ALA A 106 -4.20 1.54 -14.02
CA ALA A 106 -4.97 0.29 -14.14
C ALA A 106 -4.13 -0.94 -13.80
N ARG A 107 -2.85 -0.96 -14.16
CA ARG A 107 -1.95 -2.07 -13.83
C ARG A 107 -1.66 -2.14 -12.34
N ILE A 108 -1.49 -0.99 -11.68
CA ILE A 108 -1.36 -0.93 -10.21
C ILE A 108 -2.63 -1.44 -9.54
N GLY A 109 -3.79 -0.99 -10.01
CA GLY A 109 -5.08 -1.49 -9.53
C GLY A 109 -5.22 -3.00 -9.64
N SER A 110 -4.77 -3.60 -10.74
CA SER A 110 -4.76 -5.05 -10.93
C SER A 110 -3.84 -5.77 -9.94
N MET A 111 -2.67 -5.19 -9.62
CA MET A 111 -1.77 -5.72 -8.60
C MET A 111 -2.40 -5.69 -7.21
N VAL A 112 -3.09 -4.60 -6.85
CA VAL A 112 -3.84 -4.49 -5.60
C VAL A 112 -4.95 -5.52 -5.55
N MET A 113 -5.72 -5.67 -6.62
CA MET A 113 -6.79 -6.66 -6.74
C MET A 113 -6.29 -8.08 -6.49
N GLU A 114 -5.21 -8.48 -7.15
CA GLU A 114 -4.63 -9.81 -6.97
C GLU A 114 -4.14 -10.05 -5.54
N GLY A 115 -3.47 -9.06 -4.94
CA GLY A 115 -3.02 -9.16 -3.56
C GLY A 115 -4.17 -9.26 -2.55
N LEU A 116 -5.21 -8.45 -2.71
CA LEU A 116 -6.38 -8.48 -1.84
C LEU A 116 -7.20 -9.78 -1.99
N ARG A 117 -7.26 -10.33 -3.20
CA ARG A 117 -7.93 -11.61 -3.46
C ARG A 117 -7.37 -12.73 -2.59
N GLN A 118 -6.05 -12.77 -2.41
CA GLN A 118 -5.38 -13.77 -1.58
C GLN A 118 -5.47 -13.47 -0.08
N LEU A 119 -5.68 -12.20 0.28
CA LEU A 119 -5.62 -11.74 1.65
C LEU A 119 -6.98 -11.79 2.37
N ASP A 120 -8.02 -11.24 1.74
CA ASP A 120 -9.38 -11.14 2.32
C ASP A 120 -10.42 -10.87 1.23
N SER A 121 -11.39 -11.77 1.11
CA SER A 121 -12.43 -11.68 0.06
C SER A 121 -13.32 -10.44 0.15
N VAL A 122 -13.61 -9.96 1.37
CA VAL A 122 -14.43 -8.76 1.57
C VAL A 122 -13.63 -7.51 1.16
N ALA A 123 -12.38 -7.40 1.55
CA ALA A 123 -11.50 -6.30 1.12
C ALA A 123 -11.34 -6.30 -0.40
N TYR A 124 -11.19 -7.46 -1.01
CA TYR A 124 -11.15 -7.62 -2.47
C TYR A 124 -12.40 -7.06 -3.16
N ILE A 125 -13.60 -7.44 -2.68
CA ILE A 125 -14.87 -6.97 -3.24
C ILE A 125 -15.02 -5.45 -3.07
N ARG A 126 -14.65 -4.91 -1.90
CA ARG A 126 -14.69 -3.47 -1.63
C ARG A 126 -13.80 -2.68 -2.57
N PHE A 127 -12.58 -3.12 -2.75
CA PHE A 127 -11.65 -2.47 -3.69
C PHE A 127 -12.15 -2.57 -5.13
N ALA A 128 -12.63 -3.75 -5.53
CA ALA A 128 -13.18 -3.98 -6.85
C ALA A 128 -14.36 -3.06 -7.17
N SER A 129 -15.23 -2.79 -6.19
CA SER A 129 -16.40 -1.93 -6.37
C SER A 129 -16.04 -0.50 -6.78
N VAL A 130 -14.93 0.03 -6.25
CA VAL A 130 -14.41 1.35 -6.61
C VAL A 130 -13.58 1.29 -7.89
N TYR A 131 -12.71 0.29 -7.99
CA TYR A 131 -11.80 0.14 -9.12
C TYR A 131 -12.52 -0.15 -10.44
N ARG A 132 -13.61 -0.95 -10.39
CA ARG A 132 -14.46 -1.29 -11.55
C ARG A 132 -15.72 -0.42 -11.66
N ASP A 133 -15.84 0.58 -10.80
CA ASP A 133 -16.94 1.54 -10.80
C ASP A 133 -18.34 0.87 -10.79
N PHE A 134 -18.59 0.03 -9.76
CA PHE A 134 -19.90 -0.59 -9.56
C PHE A 134 -20.95 0.48 -9.31
N SER A 135 -22.04 0.46 -10.06
CA SER A 135 -23.12 1.44 -9.99
C SER A 135 -24.42 0.86 -9.44
N GLU A 136 -24.62 -0.46 -9.52
CA GLU A 136 -25.84 -1.14 -9.11
C GLU A 136 -25.55 -2.29 -8.13
N ALA A 137 -26.55 -2.66 -7.33
CA ALA A 137 -26.47 -3.81 -6.42
C ALA A 137 -26.16 -5.12 -7.16
N ARG A 138 -26.63 -5.25 -8.37
CA ARG A 138 -26.39 -6.38 -9.25
C ARG A 138 -24.91 -6.59 -9.57
N ASP A 139 -24.15 -5.51 -9.72
CA ASP A 139 -22.70 -5.57 -9.97
C ASP A 139 -21.97 -6.29 -8.82
N PHE A 140 -22.38 -6.02 -7.57
CA PHE A 140 -21.85 -6.70 -6.38
C PHE A 140 -22.23 -8.19 -6.34
N GLU A 141 -23.47 -8.54 -6.69
CA GLU A 141 -23.94 -9.92 -6.67
C GLU A 141 -23.21 -10.78 -7.70
N GLU A 142 -23.08 -10.28 -8.91
CA GLU A 142 -22.36 -10.95 -10.01
C GLU A 142 -20.89 -11.14 -9.66
N PHE A 143 -20.25 -10.11 -9.13
CA PHE A 143 -18.84 -10.17 -8.73
C PHE A 143 -18.62 -11.11 -7.53
N ALA A 144 -19.47 -11.04 -6.50
CA ALA A 144 -19.40 -11.93 -5.33
C ALA A 144 -19.59 -13.40 -5.71
N SER A 145 -20.48 -13.69 -6.66
CA SER A 145 -20.67 -15.06 -7.19
C SER A 145 -19.40 -15.57 -7.87
N SER A 146 -18.77 -14.74 -8.71
CA SER A 146 -17.52 -15.11 -9.38
C SER A 146 -16.37 -15.41 -8.41
N VAL A 147 -16.33 -14.73 -7.25
CA VAL A 147 -15.32 -14.96 -6.20
C VAL A 147 -15.54 -16.30 -5.49
N ARG A 148 -16.78 -16.69 -5.26
CA ARG A 148 -17.12 -17.98 -4.64
C ARG A 148 -16.72 -19.17 -5.51
N ASP A 149 -16.95 -19.09 -6.79
CA ASP A 149 -16.64 -20.17 -7.75
C ASP A 149 -15.14 -20.47 -7.83
N VAL A 150 -14.31 -19.45 -7.65
CA VAL A 150 -12.84 -19.59 -7.63
C VAL A 150 -12.31 -20.17 -6.29
N ALA A 151 -13.01 -19.94 -5.19
CA ALA A 151 -12.63 -20.47 -3.87
C ALA A 151 -13.05 -21.94 -3.66
N ALA A 152 -13.80 -22.51 -4.60
CA ALA A 152 -14.27 -23.90 -4.54
C ALA A 152 -13.37 -24.90 -5.30
N ASP A 153 -12.40 -24.41 -6.06
CA ASP A 153 -11.34 -25.18 -6.73
C ASP A 153 -10.02 -25.15 -5.93
#